data_7423720f86e7bd9d3d0aebad3ed104a5
#
_entry.id   7423720f86e7bd9d3d0aebad3ed104a5
#
_cell.length_a   1.000
_cell.length_b   1.000
_cell.length_c   1.000
_cell.angle_alpha   90.00
_cell.angle_beta   90.00
_cell.angle_gamma   90.00
#
_symmetry.space_group_name_H-M   'P 1'
#
loop_
_entity.id
_entity.type
_entity.pdbx_description
1 polymer ?
#
loop_
_entity_poly.entity_id
_entity_poly.type
_entity_poly.pdbx_seq_one_letter_code
_entity_poly.pdbx_strand_id
1 'polypeptide(L)'
;MIFFAIVIAIHVLWDGFESRFEQNDGYRRVSATLAANVFDASSYLAELFFEDEIIAERGQTLYFRSGCPVSVVDSCSGLKLQVMTLLLFLVFPGAWKRKLWFIPGAMVIMHVTNILRMFFLFLAGAWLPEYAELIHLWVLRPMIYGVLFLLWVWWAERAGHARLRHEATTTQKKEFCHKDTKSR
;
A
#
# COMPACT_ATOMS: atom_id res chain seq x y z
N MET A 1 4.87 3.43 18.08
CA MET A 1 3.61 3.07 18.77
C MET A 1 2.38 3.58 18.00
N ILE A 2 2.26 4.89 17.71
CA ILE A 2 1.08 5.51 17.06
C ILE A 2 0.75 4.86 15.69
N PHE A 3 1.74 4.63 14.83
CA PHE A 3 1.54 3.98 13.54
C PHE A 3 0.83 2.62 13.65
N PHE A 4 1.39 1.74 14.48
CA PHE A 4 0.82 0.40 14.67
C PHE A 4 -0.60 0.46 15.25
N ALA A 5 -0.85 1.37 16.20
CA ALA A 5 -2.18 1.55 16.77
C ALA A 5 -3.19 2.00 15.71
N ILE A 6 -2.82 2.95 14.84
CA ILE A 6 -3.69 3.42 13.75
C ILE A 6 -3.92 2.30 12.73
N VAL A 7 -2.88 1.59 12.30
CA VAL A 7 -3.01 0.48 11.33
C VAL A 7 -3.89 -0.63 11.89
N ILE A 8 -3.71 -1.02 13.15
CA ILE A 8 -4.55 -2.03 13.81
C ILE A 8 -5.99 -1.53 13.91
N ALA A 9 -6.22 -0.28 14.33
CA ALA A 9 -7.55 0.29 14.42
C ALA A 9 -8.26 0.29 13.06
N ILE A 10 -7.58 0.71 11.99
CA ILE A 10 -8.12 0.68 10.62
C ILE A 10 -8.42 -0.75 10.20
N HIS A 11 -7.55 -1.72 10.56
CA HIS A 11 -7.74 -3.13 10.21
C HIS A 11 -8.98 -3.72 10.89
N VAL A 12 -9.12 -3.49 12.19
CA VAL A 12 -10.28 -3.96 12.97
C VAL A 12 -11.58 -3.31 12.48
N LEU A 13 -11.56 -2.00 12.21
CA LEU A 13 -12.70 -1.32 11.62
C LEU A 13 -13.07 -1.87 10.25
N TRP A 14 -12.05 -2.12 9.40
CA TRP A 14 -12.28 -2.71 8.08
C TRP A 14 -12.92 -4.09 8.18
N ASP A 15 -12.37 -4.99 8.98
CA ASP A 15 -12.90 -6.35 9.15
C ASP A 15 -14.35 -6.34 9.64
N GLY A 16 -14.72 -5.36 10.47
CA GLY A 16 -16.11 -5.15 10.92
C GLY A 16 -17.07 -4.66 9.83
N PHE A 17 -16.54 -3.97 8.80
CA PHE A 17 -17.34 -3.43 7.70
C PHE A 17 -17.20 -4.23 6.39
N GLU A 18 -16.22 -5.12 6.26
CA GLU A 18 -15.90 -5.85 5.05
C GLU A 18 -17.11 -6.58 4.46
N SER A 19 -17.87 -7.27 5.29
CA SER A 19 -19.08 -8.00 4.86
C SER A 19 -20.16 -7.10 4.24
N ARG A 20 -20.22 -5.83 4.65
CA ARG A 20 -21.17 -4.85 4.09
C ARG A 20 -20.67 -4.27 2.77
N PHE A 21 -19.34 -4.08 2.64
CA PHE A 21 -18.74 -3.59 1.39
C PHE A 21 -18.75 -4.65 0.31
N GLU A 22 -18.54 -5.92 0.64
CA GLU A 22 -18.61 -7.05 -0.30
C GLU A 22 -19.99 -7.25 -0.93
N GLN A 23 -21.05 -6.81 -0.26
CA GLN A 23 -22.42 -6.82 -0.81
C GLN A 23 -22.67 -5.68 -1.80
N ASN A 24 -21.78 -4.68 -1.89
CA ASN A 24 -21.95 -3.55 -2.78
C ASN A 24 -21.37 -3.88 -4.18
N ASP A 25 -22.23 -3.83 -5.20
CA ASP A 25 -21.82 -4.11 -6.58
C ASP A 25 -20.71 -3.19 -7.09
N GLY A 26 -20.68 -1.93 -6.64
CA GLY A 26 -19.61 -0.99 -6.98
C GLY A 26 -18.25 -1.44 -6.42
N TYR A 27 -18.22 -1.85 -5.16
CA TYR A 27 -17.02 -2.38 -4.52
C TYR A 27 -16.49 -3.63 -5.25
N ARG A 28 -17.38 -4.58 -5.54
CA ARG A 28 -17.03 -5.82 -6.26
C ARG A 28 -16.45 -5.55 -7.65
N ARG A 29 -17.03 -4.61 -8.40
CA ARG A 29 -16.52 -4.22 -9.73
C ARG A 29 -15.12 -3.62 -9.64
N VAL A 30 -14.90 -2.68 -8.71
CA VAL A 30 -13.57 -2.06 -8.50
C VAL A 30 -12.56 -3.10 -8.04
N SER A 31 -12.92 -3.98 -7.11
CA SER A 31 -12.05 -5.08 -6.64
C SER A 31 -11.66 -6.01 -7.79
N ALA A 32 -12.63 -6.45 -8.58
CA ALA A 32 -12.39 -7.33 -9.73
C ALA A 32 -11.51 -6.67 -10.80
N THR A 33 -11.73 -5.37 -11.08
CA THR A 33 -10.90 -4.63 -12.05
C THR A 33 -9.46 -4.50 -11.54
N LEU A 34 -9.27 -4.20 -10.26
CA LEU A 34 -7.93 -4.14 -9.66
C LEU A 34 -7.25 -5.51 -9.63
N ALA A 35 -8.00 -6.57 -9.31
CA ALA A 35 -7.50 -7.95 -9.33
C ALA A 35 -7.02 -8.35 -10.73
N ALA A 36 -7.81 -8.03 -11.77
CA ALA A 36 -7.43 -8.26 -13.16
C ALA A 36 -6.14 -7.48 -13.53
N ASN A 37 -6.06 -6.19 -13.22
CA ASN A 37 -4.86 -5.39 -13.49
C ASN A 37 -3.61 -5.94 -12.76
N VAL A 38 -3.77 -6.38 -11.51
CA VAL A 38 -2.67 -6.99 -10.75
C VAL A 38 -2.25 -8.32 -11.37
N PHE A 39 -3.23 -9.14 -11.79
CA PHE A 39 -2.96 -10.40 -12.46
C PHE A 39 -2.24 -10.17 -13.78
N ASP A 40 -2.78 -9.35 -14.68
CA ASP A 40 -2.21 -9.08 -16.00
C ASP A 40 -0.77 -8.54 -15.91
N ALA A 41 -0.52 -7.59 -14.99
CA ALA A 41 0.81 -7.04 -14.80
C ALA A 41 1.80 -8.05 -14.18
N SER A 42 1.34 -8.86 -13.24
CA SER A 42 2.21 -9.87 -12.59
C SER A 42 2.44 -11.09 -13.47
N SER A 43 1.45 -11.52 -14.28
CA SER A 43 1.61 -12.61 -15.25
C SER A 43 2.55 -12.21 -16.39
N TYR A 44 2.43 -10.98 -16.91
CA TYR A 44 3.37 -10.46 -17.89
C TYR A 44 4.82 -10.46 -17.39
N LEU A 45 5.03 -10.06 -16.12
CA LEU A 45 6.35 -10.17 -15.50
C LEU A 45 6.80 -11.63 -15.36
N ALA A 46 5.89 -12.53 -15.00
CA ALA A 46 6.18 -13.95 -14.87
C ALA A 46 6.59 -14.57 -16.22
N GLU A 47 5.87 -14.27 -17.29
CA GLU A 47 6.20 -14.70 -18.66
C GLU A 47 7.59 -14.20 -19.08
N LEU A 48 7.95 -12.96 -18.78
CA LEU A 48 9.25 -12.40 -19.13
C LEU A 48 10.44 -13.13 -18.46
N PHE A 49 10.24 -13.66 -17.24
CA PHE A 49 11.33 -14.26 -16.45
C PHE A 49 11.35 -15.78 -16.45
N PHE A 50 10.19 -16.46 -16.66
CA PHE A 50 10.08 -17.93 -16.59
C PHE A 50 8.93 -18.49 -17.43
N GLU A 51 8.85 -18.06 -18.69
CA GLU A 51 7.86 -18.54 -19.69
C GLU A 51 7.85 -20.06 -19.80
N ASP A 52 9.02 -20.72 -19.75
CA ASP A 52 9.15 -22.19 -19.85
C ASP A 52 8.45 -22.99 -18.75
N GLU A 53 8.20 -22.36 -17.60
CA GLU A 53 7.53 -23.00 -16.45
C GLU A 53 6.01 -22.84 -16.50
N ILE A 54 5.48 -21.92 -17.30
CA ILE A 54 4.04 -21.67 -17.41
C ILE A 54 3.44 -22.64 -18.42
N ILE A 55 2.49 -23.49 -17.93
CA ILE A 55 1.81 -24.47 -18.79
C ILE A 55 0.53 -23.89 -19.37
N ALA A 56 -0.23 -23.17 -18.57
CA ALA A 56 -1.53 -22.63 -18.97
C ALA A 56 -1.93 -21.45 -18.08
N GLU A 57 -2.71 -20.55 -18.68
CA GLU A 57 -3.43 -19.47 -18.01
C GLU A 57 -4.93 -19.72 -18.17
N ARG A 58 -5.68 -19.68 -17.06
CA ARG A 58 -7.14 -19.79 -17.08
C ARG A 58 -7.78 -18.76 -16.14
N GLY A 59 -8.39 -17.74 -16.72
CA GLY A 59 -8.95 -16.63 -15.95
C GLY A 59 -7.82 -15.91 -15.18
N GLN A 60 -7.92 -15.85 -13.86
CA GLN A 60 -6.90 -15.23 -13.00
C GLN A 60 -6.03 -16.29 -12.29
N THR A 61 -5.70 -17.38 -12.98
CA THR A 61 -4.89 -18.48 -12.43
C THR A 61 -3.80 -18.88 -13.40
N LEU A 62 -2.55 -18.89 -12.93
CA LEU A 62 -1.41 -19.47 -13.64
C LEU A 62 -1.15 -20.90 -13.18
N TYR A 63 -0.92 -21.79 -14.13
CA TYR A 63 -0.56 -23.19 -13.92
C TYR A 63 0.90 -23.40 -14.28
N PHE A 64 1.68 -23.92 -13.34
CA PHE A 64 3.11 -24.15 -13.50
C PHE A 64 3.41 -25.63 -13.71
N ARG A 65 4.48 -25.94 -14.46
CA ARG A 65 4.90 -27.31 -14.78
C ARG A 65 5.31 -28.12 -13.53
N SER A 66 6.02 -27.47 -12.62
CA SER A 66 6.62 -28.10 -11.44
C SER A 66 5.90 -27.77 -10.13
N GLY A 67 4.88 -26.91 -10.17
CA GLY A 67 4.31 -26.33 -8.98
C GLY A 67 2.79 -26.38 -8.86
N CYS A 68 2.29 -25.77 -7.80
CA CYS A 68 0.87 -25.60 -7.57
C CYS A 68 0.33 -24.41 -8.39
N PRO A 69 -0.92 -24.51 -8.89
CA PRO A 69 -1.56 -23.36 -9.54
C PRO A 69 -1.72 -22.21 -8.55
N VAL A 70 -1.40 -21.00 -9.00
CA VAL A 70 -1.55 -19.78 -8.20
C VAL A 70 -2.63 -18.91 -8.82
N SER A 71 -3.65 -18.59 -8.03
CA SER A 71 -4.76 -17.72 -8.45
C SER A 71 -4.78 -16.41 -7.70
N VAL A 72 -5.09 -15.33 -8.42
CA VAL A 72 -5.37 -14.02 -7.83
C VAL A 72 -6.85 -13.94 -7.51
N VAL A 73 -7.16 -13.99 -6.21
CA VAL A 73 -8.53 -13.83 -5.72
C VAL A 73 -8.80 -12.37 -5.34
N ASP A 74 -10.08 -12.00 -5.16
CA ASP A 74 -10.50 -10.64 -4.81
C ASP A 74 -9.77 -10.06 -3.60
N SER A 75 -9.42 -10.88 -2.62
CA SER A 75 -8.61 -10.48 -1.46
C SER A 75 -7.17 -10.07 -1.82
N CYS A 76 -6.68 -10.47 -3.00
CA CYS A 76 -5.37 -10.10 -3.55
C CYS A 76 -5.42 -8.88 -4.48
N SER A 77 -6.61 -8.32 -4.74
CA SER A 77 -6.79 -7.11 -5.57
C SER A 77 -5.99 -5.90 -5.07
N GLY A 78 -5.65 -5.88 -3.79
CA GLY A 78 -5.01 -4.75 -3.13
C GLY A 78 -5.96 -3.61 -2.79
N LEU A 79 -7.28 -3.74 -3.02
CA LEU A 79 -8.25 -2.69 -2.71
C LEU A 79 -8.25 -2.34 -1.22
N LYS A 80 -8.25 -3.35 -0.34
CA LYS A 80 -8.09 -3.17 1.12
C LYS A 80 -6.84 -2.35 1.46
N LEU A 81 -5.74 -2.66 0.80
CA LEU A 81 -4.46 -1.97 0.97
C LEU A 81 -4.52 -0.50 0.52
N GLN A 82 -5.18 -0.23 -0.60
CA GLN A 82 -5.40 1.13 -1.11
C GLN A 82 -6.24 1.96 -0.14
N VAL A 83 -7.35 1.39 0.37
CA VAL A 83 -8.20 2.08 1.35
C VAL A 83 -7.44 2.32 2.66
N MET A 84 -6.68 1.34 3.15
CA MET A 84 -5.83 1.51 4.34
C MET A 84 -4.81 2.63 4.16
N THR A 85 -4.14 2.68 3.00
CA THR A 85 -3.17 3.73 2.67
C THR A 85 -3.85 5.10 2.66
N LEU A 86 -5.00 5.22 2.02
CA LEU A 86 -5.78 6.45 1.97
C LEU A 86 -6.17 6.91 3.38
N LEU A 87 -6.79 6.03 4.18
CA LEU A 87 -7.23 6.36 5.53
C LEU A 87 -6.07 6.74 6.45
N LEU A 88 -4.95 6.02 6.39
CA LEU A 88 -3.77 6.32 7.17
C LEU A 88 -3.29 7.75 6.94
N PHE A 89 -3.14 8.16 5.67
CA PHE A 89 -2.64 9.50 5.35
C PHE A 89 -3.70 10.60 5.49
N LEU A 90 -5.00 10.28 5.41
CA LEU A 90 -6.06 11.22 5.74
C LEU A 90 -6.10 11.56 7.24
N VAL A 91 -6.01 10.54 8.09
CA VAL A 91 -6.06 10.70 9.55
C VAL A 91 -4.79 11.36 10.08
N PHE A 92 -3.63 11.05 9.49
CA PHE A 92 -2.36 11.57 9.99
C PHE A 92 -2.22 13.08 9.74
N PRO A 93 -1.75 13.88 10.74
CA PRO A 93 -1.67 15.34 10.61
C PRO A 93 -0.69 15.78 9.50
N GLY A 94 -1.08 16.84 8.78
CA GLY A 94 -0.25 17.44 7.72
C GLY A 94 -1.02 18.44 6.88
N ALA A 95 -0.30 19.27 6.12
CA ALA A 95 -0.90 20.28 5.25
C ALA A 95 -1.66 19.63 4.09
N TRP A 96 -2.94 20.00 3.91
CA TRP A 96 -3.84 19.43 2.89
C TRP A 96 -3.28 19.50 1.45
N LYS A 97 -2.61 20.60 1.09
CA LYS A 97 -1.99 20.75 -0.24
C LYS A 97 -0.92 19.68 -0.51
N ARG A 98 -0.15 19.29 0.51
CA ARG A 98 0.86 18.23 0.40
C ARG A 98 0.23 16.85 0.36
N LYS A 99 -0.85 16.61 1.11
CA LYS A 99 -1.59 15.34 1.09
C LYS A 99 -2.13 15.04 -0.30
N LEU A 100 -2.66 16.06 -0.99
CA LEU A 100 -3.25 15.91 -2.32
C LEU A 100 -2.26 15.33 -3.36
N TRP A 101 -0.97 15.62 -3.23
CA TRP A 101 0.07 15.08 -4.10
C TRP A 101 0.67 13.77 -3.56
N PHE A 102 0.79 13.67 -2.23
CA PHE A 102 1.43 12.52 -1.61
C PHE A 102 0.55 11.26 -1.63
N ILE A 103 -0.75 11.39 -1.37
CA ILE A 103 -1.68 10.26 -1.30
C ILE A 103 -1.74 9.50 -2.63
N PRO A 104 -1.95 10.14 -3.80
CA PRO A 104 -1.91 9.44 -5.07
C PRO A 104 -0.57 8.74 -5.33
N GLY A 105 0.55 9.40 -5.02
CA GLY A 105 1.87 8.79 -5.14
C GLY A 105 2.04 7.56 -4.25
N ALA A 106 1.61 7.63 -3.00
CA ALA A 106 1.63 6.50 -2.07
C ALA A 106 0.74 5.34 -2.56
N MET A 107 -0.44 5.64 -3.10
CA MET A 107 -1.35 4.64 -3.68
C MET A 107 -0.71 3.93 -4.88
N VAL A 108 -0.03 4.67 -5.77
CA VAL A 108 0.70 4.07 -6.91
C VAL A 108 1.83 3.16 -6.41
N ILE A 109 2.63 3.61 -5.44
CA ILE A 109 3.71 2.78 -4.86
C ILE A 109 3.13 1.50 -4.24
N MET A 110 2.03 1.60 -3.49
CA MET A 110 1.39 0.44 -2.89
C MET A 110 0.79 -0.51 -3.94
N HIS A 111 0.27 0.02 -5.06
CA HIS A 111 -0.21 -0.80 -6.17
C HIS A 111 0.93 -1.58 -6.83
N VAL A 112 2.03 -0.91 -7.15
CA VAL A 112 3.24 -1.56 -7.68
C VAL A 112 3.78 -2.61 -6.71
N THR A 113 3.81 -2.30 -5.42
CA THR A 113 4.22 -3.27 -4.39
C THR A 113 3.31 -4.51 -4.37
N ASN A 114 2.00 -4.33 -4.59
CA ASN A 114 1.07 -5.45 -4.67
C ASN A 114 1.28 -6.30 -5.93
N ILE A 115 1.59 -5.69 -7.08
CA ILE A 115 1.97 -6.41 -8.31
C ILE A 115 3.24 -7.22 -8.07
N LEU A 116 4.28 -6.63 -7.49
CA LEU A 116 5.53 -7.34 -7.15
C LEU A 116 5.28 -8.49 -6.17
N ARG A 117 4.40 -8.29 -5.19
CA ARG A 117 3.99 -9.37 -4.28
C ARG A 117 3.41 -10.56 -5.04
N MET A 118 2.51 -10.32 -6.00
CA MET A 118 1.91 -11.39 -6.80
C MET A 118 2.93 -12.05 -7.71
N PHE A 119 3.81 -11.27 -8.32
CA PHE A 119 4.94 -11.80 -9.10
C PHE A 119 5.82 -12.74 -8.26
N PHE A 120 6.21 -12.35 -7.05
CA PHE A 120 6.98 -13.22 -6.16
C PHE A 120 6.20 -14.44 -5.69
N LEU A 121 4.89 -14.35 -5.58
CA LEU A 121 4.04 -15.51 -5.28
C LEU A 121 4.00 -16.49 -6.45
N PHE A 122 3.93 -16.01 -7.70
CA PHE A 122 4.06 -16.84 -8.89
C PHE A 122 5.42 -17.52 -8.95
N LEU A 123 6.49 -16.79 -8.67
CA LEU A 123 7.84 -17.34 -8.59
C LEU A 123 7.96 -18.44 -7.54
N ALA A 124 7.38 -18.24 -6.35
CA ALA A 124 7.34 -19.24 -5.29
C ALA A 124 6.51 -20.46 -5.71
N GLY A 125 5.38 -20.26 -6.38
CA GLY A 125 4.54 -21.36 -6.90
C GLY A 125 5.24 -22.20 -7.95
N ALA A 126 6.06 -21.56 -8.81
CA ALA A 126 6.80 -22.24 -9.86
C ALA A 126 8.00 -23.06 -9.31
N TRP A 127 8.77 -22.52 -8.39
CA TRP A 127 10.06 -23.11 -7.96
C TRP A 127 10.05 -23.70 -6.57
N LEU A 128 9.18 -23.22 -5.68
CA LEU A 128 9.12 -23.61 -4.27
C LEU A 128 7.66 -23.90 -3.83
N PRO A 129 6.93 -24.80 -4.50
CA PRO A 129 5.49 -24.98 -4.26
C PRO A 129 5.17 -25.35 -2.80
N GLU A 130 6.03 -26.13 -2.15
CA GLU A 130 5.87 -26.55 -0.75
C GLU A 130 5.96 -25.37 0.23
N TYR A 131 6.70 -24.31 -0.12
CA TYR A 131 6.93 -23.14 0.71
C TYR A 131 6.11 -21.90 0.26
N ALA A 132 5.35 -22.02 -0.83
CA ALA A 132 4.64 -20.88 -1.41
C ALA A 132 3.68 -20.21 -0.40
N GLU A 133 2.93 -20.98 0.38
CA GLU A 133 2.04 -20.47 1.40
C GLU A 133 2.81 -19.82 2.57
N LEU A 134 3.89 -20.42 2.99
CA LEU A 134 4.76 -19.87 4.05
C LEU A 134 5.40 -18.57 3.63
N ILE A 135 5.91 -18.49 2.39
CA ILE A 135 6.47 -17.27 1.80
C ILE A 135 5.38 -16.19 1.70
N HIS A 136 4.17 -16.56 1.27
CA HIS A 136 3.06 -15.64 1.20
C HIS A 136 2.72 -15.01 2.55
N LEU A 137 2.65 -15.81 3.60
CA LEU A 137 2.23 -15.38 4.93
C LEU A 137 3.34 -14.61 5.68
N TRP A 138 4.58 -15.13 5.65
CA TRP A 138 5.66 -14.66 6.51
C TRP A 138 6.62 -13.68 5.85
N VAL A 139 6.67 -13.64 4.51
CA VAL A 139 7.56 -12.75 3.77
C VAL A 139 6.77 -11.67 3.05
N LEU A 140 5.83 -12.08 2.20
CA LEU A 140 5.15 -11.15 1.30
C LEU A 140 4.13 -10.25 2.01
N ARG A 141 3.42 -10.73 3.02
CA ARG A 141 2.51 -9.88 3.82
C ARG A 141 3.26 -8.84 4.65
N PRO A 142 4.29 -9.19 5.45
CA PRO A 142 5.07 -8.21 6.19
C PRO A 142 5.78 -7.20 5.29
N MET A 143 6.23 -7.60 4.10
CA MET A 143 6.86 -6.71 3.12
C MET A 143 5.95 -5.53 2.77
N ILE A 144 4.67 -5.77 2.51
CA ILE A 144 3.69 -4.72 2.20
C ILE A 144 3.55 -3.73 3.35
N TYR A 145 3.40 -4.23 4.58
CA TYR A 145 3.31 -3.36 5.75
C TYR A 145 4.62 -2.61 6.02
N GLY A 146 5.75 -3.21 5.67
CA GLY A 146 7.06 -2.55 5.71
C GLY A 146 7.14 -1.35 4.75
N VAL A 147 6.68 -1.51 3.51
CA VAL A 147 6.62 -0.39 2.54
C VAL A 147 5.66 0.69 3.02
N LEU A 148 4.49 0.33 3.53
CA LEU A 148 3.53 1.28 4.11
C LEU A 148 4.13 2.05 5.29
N PHE A 149 4.89 1.36 6.15
CA PHE A 149 5.60 1.98 7.26
C PHE A 149 6.67 2.96 6.80
N LEU A 150 7.48 2.61 5.79
CA LEU A 150 8.49 3.49 5.21
C LEU A 150 7.86 4.74 4.59
N LEU A 151 6.75 4.61 3.88
CA LEU A 151 5.98 5.74 3.35
C LEU A 151 5.47 6.64 4.48
N TRP A 152 5.01 6.04 5.58
CA TRP A 152 4.56 6.80 6.74
C TRP A 152 5.71 7.54 7.43
N VAL A 153 6.86 6.91 7.64
CA VAL A 153 8.06 7.54 8.21
C VAL A 153 8.46 8.74 7.34
N TRP A 154 8.56 8.52 6.04
CA TRP A 154 8.91 9.58 5.09
C TRP A 154 7.93 10.78 5.16
N TRP A 155 6.63 10.49 5.27
CA TRP A 155 5.63 11.55 5.46
C TRP A 155 5.80 12.27 6.80
N ALA A 156 5.98 11.53 7.89
CA ALA A 156 6.11 12.06 9.24
C ALA A 156 7.33 13.00 9.39
N GLU A 157 8.46 12.61 8.81
CA GLU A 157 9.68 13.45 8.78
C GLU A 157 9.44 14.76 8.03
N ARG A 158 8.84 14.68 6.84
CA ARG A 158 8.52 15.89 6.05
C ARG A 158 7.49 16.81 6.71
N ALA A 159 6.53 16.24 7.42
CA ALA A 159 5.54 17.00 8.17
C ALA A 159 6.17 17.67 9.40
N GLY A 160 7.09 16.97 10.10
CA GLY A 160 7.85 17.50 11.24
C GLY A 160 8.73 18.68 10.87
N HIS A 161 9.53 18.56 9.83
CA HIS A 161 10.38 19.67 9.35
C HIS A 161 9.59 20.93 8.97
N ALA A 162 8.39 20.76 8.44
CA ALA A 162 7.53 21.89 8.09
C ALA A 162 6.96 22.63 9.30
N ARG A 163 6.65 21.92 10.40
CA ARG A 163 6.22 22.54 11.65
C ARG A 163 7.33 23.35 12.28
N LEU A 164 8.52 22.77 12.40
CA LEU A 164 9.69 23.47 12.97
C LEU A 164 10.04 24.73 12.20
N ARG A 165 9.97 24.69 10.86
CA ARG A 165 10.20 25.89 10.03
C ARG A 165 9.16 26.97 10.28
N HIS A 166 7.88 26.60 10.42
CA HIS A 166 6.80 27.57 10.68
C HIS A 166 6.93 28.20 12.07
N GLU A 167 7.28 27.42 13.09
CA GLU A 167 7.52 27.90 14.45
C GLU A 167 8.71 28.87 14.51
N ALA A 168 9.82 28.53 13.86
CA ALA A 168 11.00 29.39 13.77
C ALA A 168 10.68 30.72 13.12
N THR A 169 9.94 30.73 12.00
CA THR A 169 9.54 31.98 11.31
C THR A 169 8.60 32.81 12.15
N THR A 170 7.68 32.20 12.90
CA THR A 170 6.73 32.90 13.77
C THR A 170 7.43 33.53 14.97
N THR A 171 8.40 32.85 15.55
CA THR A 171 9.20 33.36 16.66
C THR A 171 10.04 34.56 16.23
N GLN A 172 10.71 34.44 15.08
CA GLN A 172 11.52 35.54 14.52
C GLN A 172 10.69 36.77 14.21
N LYS A 173 9.46 36.60 13.70
CA LYS A 173 8.54 37.72 13.45
C LYS A 173 8.08 38.41 14.75
N LYS A 174 7.83 37.65 15.80
CA LYS A 174 7.46 38.19 17.13
C LYS A 174 8.61 39.01 17.74
N GLU A 175 9.84 38.50 17.66
CA GLU A 175 11.02 39.22 18.16
C GLU A 175 11.25 40.53 17.40
N PHE A 176 11.05 40.52 16.07
CA PHE A 176 11.17 41.72 15.24
C PHE A 176 10.13 42.79 15.64
N CYS A 177 8.86 42.41 15.75
CA CYS A 177 7.79 43.32 16.20
C CYS A 177 8.04 43.86 17.61
N HIS A 178 8.62 43.07 18.52
CA HIS A 178 8.91 43.55 19.89
C HIS A 178 10.05 44.54 19.95
N LYS A 179 11.06 44.42 19.09
CA LYS A 179 12.15 45.38 18.95
C LYS A 179 11.68 46.73 18.44
N ASP A 180 10.80 46.76 17.42
CA ASP A 180 10.26 47.99 16.86
C ASP A 180 9.37 48.76 17.85
N THR A 181 8.65 48.03 18.73
CA THR A 181 7.80 48.68 19.75
C THR A 181 8.62 49.28 20.91
N LYS A 182 9.85 48.83 21.15
CA LYS A 182 10.71 49.30 22.23
C LYS A 182 11.65 50.46 21.81
N SER A 183 11.71 50.73 20.49
CA SER A 183 12.52 51.81 19.92
C SER A 183 11.72 53.10 19.63
N ARG A 184 10.42 53.13 19.93
CA ARG A 184 9.56 54.32 19.91
C ARG A 184 9.24 54.76 21.33
#